data_a09b10e4f49448a5b3e0192775c93ef4
#
_entry.id   a09b10e4f49448a5b3e0192775c93ef4
#
_cell.length_a   1.000
_cell.length_b   1.000
_cell.length_c   1.000
_cell.angle_alpha   90.00
_cell.angle_beta   90.00
_cell.angle_gamma   90.00
#
_symmetry.space_group_name_H-M   'P 1'
#
loop_
_entity.id
_entity.type
_entity.pdbx_description
1 polymer ?
#
loop_
_entity_poly.entity_id
_entity_poly.type
_entity_poly.pdbx_seq_one_letter_code
_entity_poly.pdbx_strand_id
1 'polypeptide(L)'
;MIGKLKIFALMMSICLLSCSSSSSDDSGDNSGGDVKISCSQTSIKAPANGGSYSVAVVASTGGWTAAADENSGNWVKVSAKNTNKASGMISVNVDENTSKEARNGAVNVKLGSKQVSISVTQAGKTVTPIEGGEMVIPEGYKLVWNDEFNEGSELNSTDWRHEVQKSGWVNNELQNYVNGSADGKRVTEIADNRLYINCFKGSDGKIYSGRVYAHENQGWLYGIFEARIKLPKGKGTWPAFWMMPCNNDFGANPWPKCGEIDIMEEVGVNPNYTSSSLHTEKFNHVMGTQITKERLTAGAEDGFHVYRLEWTPDYIKTYVDGKELLKFDNDGKNDVGSWPFNKPFYVILNLAWGGDWGGMKGVDESALPVQMEVDYVRVFQKK
;
A
#
# COMPACT_ATOMS: atom_id res chain seq x y z
N MET A 1 23.60 22.19 29.60
CA MET A 1 24.82 21.72 28.91
C MET A 1 24.45 21.48 27.47
N ILE A 2 25.03 22.28 26.58
CA ILE A 2 24.67 22.38 25.16
C ILE A 2 25.51 21.35 24.38
N GLY A 3 24.87 20.37 23.79
CA GLY A 3 25.51 19.35 22.95
C GLY A 3 25.37 19.69 21.47
N LYS A 4 26.50 19.96 20.83
CA LYS A 4 26.64 20.42 19.44
C LYS A 4 26.25 19.35 18.39
N LEU A 5 25.36 19.73 17.49
CA LEU A 5 25.06 19.05 16.24
C LEU A 5 26.24 19.15 15.28
N LYS A 6 26.84 18.03 14.91
CA LYS A 6 27.90 17.97 13.87
C LYS A 6 27.24 17.73 12.52
N ILE A 7 27.27 18.75 11.68
CA ILE A 7 26.98 18.67 10.24
C ILE A 7 28.18 18.07 9.56
N PHE A 8 28.05 16.91 8.93
CA PHE A 8 29.05 16.32 8.05
C PHE A 8 28.87 16.91 6.65
N ALA A 9 29.75 17.84 6.29
CA ALA A 9 29.91 18.28 4.90
C ALA A 9 30.81 17.27 4.17
N LEU A 10 30.27 16.60 3.17
CA LEU A 10 31.01 15.69 2.28
C LEU A 10 31.70 16.55 1.22
N MET A 11 33.00 16.81 1.40
CA MET A 11 33.87 17.41 0.38
C MET A 11 34.19 16.38 -0.70
N MET A 12 33.69 16.62 -1.90
CA MET A 12 34.02 15.83 -3.10
C MET A 12 35.38 16.33 -3.65
N SER A 13 36.41 15.53 -3.45
CA SER A 13 37.76 15.78 -3.95
C SER A 13 37.81 15.50 -5.45
N ILE A 14 38.04 16.52 -6.24
CA ILE A 14 38.29 16.40 -7.68
C ILE A 14 39.76 16.08 -7.88
N CYS A 15 40.10 14.84 -8.23
CA CYS A 15 41.41 14.47 -8.72
C CYS A 15 41.56 14.86 -10.18
N LEU A 16 42.31 15.93 -10.43
CA LEU A 16 42.85 16.24 -11.77
C LEU A 16 44.16 15.45 -11.95
N LEU A 17 44.13 14.42 -12.79
CA LEU A 17 45.39 13.85 -13.30
C LEU A 17 45.82 14.65 -14.54
N SER A 18 46.89 15.41 -14.39
CA SER A 18 47.65 15.96 -15.51
C SER A 18 48.76 14.97 -15.88
N CYS A 19 48.76 14.50 -17.12
CA CYS A 19 49.95 13.90 -17.72
C CYS A 19 50.53 14.87 -18.74
N SER A 20 51.72 15.34 -18.43
CA SER A 20 52.58 16.09 -19.36
C SER A 20 53.53 15.12 -20.09
N SER A 21 53.61 15.19 -21.42
CA SER A 21 54.78 14.79 -22.15
C SER A 21 55.00 15.75 -23.32
N SER A 22 56.19 16.29 -23.35
CA SER A 22 56.73 17.25 -24.30
C SER A 22 57.17 16.57 -25.61
N SER A 23 56.95 17.18 -26.75
CA SER A 23 58.02 17.75 -27.63
C SER A 23 57.57 17.94 -29.07
N SER A 24 57.92 19.14 -29.54
CA SER A 24 58.41 19.63 -30.81
C SER A 24 57.45 19.77 -32.01
N ASP A 25 57.37 21.07 -32.35
CA ASP A 25 57.33 21.74 -33.67
C ASP A 25 56.75 21.01 -34.89
N ASP A 26 55.60 21.51 -35.37
CA ASP A 26 55.56 22.12 -36.69
C ASP A 26 54.41 23.02 -36.92
N SER A 27 54.62 24.12 -37.64
CA SER A 27 53.75 25.20 -37.99
C SER A 27 52.60 24.75 -38.92
N GLY A 28 51.34 25.03 -38.58
CA GLY A 28 50.21 24.89 -39.48
C GLY A 28 48.96 25.50 -38.84
N ASP A 29 48.68 26.75 -39.16
CA ASP A 29 47.50 27.50 -38.86
C ASP A 29 46.24 26.69 -39.30
N ASN A 30 45.47 26.24 -38.32
CA ASN A 30 44.04 25.96 -38.55
C ASN A 30 43.28 26.06 -37.22
N SER A 31 42.65 27.19 -36.99
CA SER A 31 41.83 27.51 -35.81
C SER A 31 40.52 26.73 -35.77
N GLY A 32 40.62 25.42 -35.59
CA GLY A 32 39.53 24.54 -35.22
C GLY A 32 39.67 24.13 -33.77
N GLY A 33 39.20 24.94 -32.84
CA GLY A 33 39.18 24.60 -31.41
C GLY A 33 38.59 23.20 -31.20
N ASP A 34 39.32 22.33 -30.50
CA ASP A 34 38.94 20.94 -30.23
C ASP A 34 37.58 20.90 -29.53
N VAL A 35 36.57 20.41 -30.23
CA VAL A 35 35.17 20.34 -29.73
C VAL A 35 35.11 19.30 -28.61
N LYS A 36 34.85 19.73 -27.37
CA LYS A 36 34.76 18.86 -26.18
C LYS A 36 33.39 18.99 -25.55
N ILE A 37 32.86 17.85 -25.09
CA ILE A 37 31.62 17.79 -24.29
C ILE A 37 31.76 16.66 -23.26
N SER A 38 31.27 16.92 -22.06
CA SER A 38 31.28 15.96 -20.94
C SER A 38 30.04 16.12 -20.08
N CYS A 39 29.68 15.07 -19.37
CA CYS A 39 28.55 15.02 -18.43
C CYS A 39 29.05 14.61 -17.05
N SER A 40 28.41 15.12 -15.99
CA SER A 40 28.77 14.77 -14.60
C SER A 40 28.56 13.29 -14.27
N GLN A 41 27.76 12.59 -15.05
CA GLN A 41 27.56 11.14 -14.97
C GLN A 41 27.19 10.60 -16.36
N THR A 42 27.53 9.33 -16.60
CA THR A 42 27.28 8.62 -17.86
C THR A 42 26.31 7.43 -17.68
N SER A 43 25.76 7.27 -16.48
CA SER A 43 24.77 6.24 -16.21
C SER A 43 23.75 6.72 -15.17
N ILE A 44 22.50 6.33 -15.36
CA ILE A 44 21.39 6.51 -14.42
C ILE A 44 20.79 5.13 -14.16
N LYS A 45 20.69 4.76 -12.88
CA LYS A 45 19.95 3.57 -12.44
C LYS A 45 18.67 4.03 -11.76
N ALA A 46 17.54 3.78 -12.39
CA ALA A 46 16.21 4.15 -11.88
C ALA A 46 15.54 2.93 -11.24
N PRO A 47 14.85 3.09 -10.10
CA PRO A 47 13.96 2.08 -9.58
C PRO A 47 12.71 1.93 -10.47
N ALA A 48 11.90 0.90 -10.24
CA ALA A 48 10.70 0.65 -11.04
C ALA A 48 9.71 1.83 -11.04
N ASN A 49 9.52 2.49 -9.92
CA ASN A 49 8.64 3.67 -9.80
C ASN A 49 9.20 4.95 -10.44
N GLY A 50 10.35 4.86 -11.14
CA GLY A 50 10.91 5.98 -11.88
C GLY A 50 11.63 7.00 -11.01
N GLY A 51 11.68 8.25 -11.50
CA GLY A 51 12.29 9.36 -10.75
C GLY A 51 12.86 10.45 -11.65
N SER A 52 13.35 11.54 -11.02
CA SER A 52 13.95 12.70 -11.69
C SER A 52 15.42 12.78 -11.35
N TYR A 53 16.26 12.95 -12.38
CA TYR A 53 17.72 12.98 -12.28
C TYR A 53 18.27 14.25 -12.94
N SER A 54 19.27 14.86 -12.31
CA SER A 54 19.94 16.05 -12.84
C SER A 54 21.36 15.71 -13.26
N VAL A 55 21.72 16.11 -14.47
CA VAL A 55 23.06 15.89 -15.04
C VAL A 55 23.65 17.22 -15.49
N ALA A 56 24.81 17.59 -14.95
CA ALA A 56 25.53 18.76 -15.42
C ALA A 56 26.28 18.45 -16.75
N VAL A 57 26.23 19.40 -17.67
CA VAL A 57 26.95 19.33 -18.96
C VAL A 57 28.00 20.43 -19.00
N VAL A 58 29.21 20.07 -19.43
CA VAL A 58 30.28 21.00 -19.70
C VAL A 58 30.77 20.75 -21.15
N ALA A 59 30.76 21.80 -21.95
CA ALA A 59 31.12 21.78 -23.36
C ALA A 59 32.13 22.89 -23.66
N SER A 60 32.88 22.79 -24.78
CA SER A 60 33.82 23.81 -25.21
C SER A 60 33.10 25.11 -25.65
N THR A 61 31.86 24.97 -26.16
CA THR A 61 31.01 26.10 -26.59
C THR A 61 29.56 25.82 -26.26
N GLY A 62 28.69 26.83 -26.43
CA GLY A 62 27.21 26.63 -26.44
C GLY A 62 26.76 25.96 -27.75
N GLY A 63 25.48 25.66 -27.82
CA GLY A 63 24.85 25.01 -28.99
C GLY A 63 24.75 23.48 -28.86
N TRP A 64 25.00 22.91 -27.67
CA TRP A 64 24.79 21.50 -27.41
C TRP A 64 23.29 21.16 -27.25
N THR A 65 22.96 19.91 -27.51
CA THR A 65 21.57 19.38 -27.40
C THR A 65 21.58 18.12 -26.56
N ALA A 66 20.41 17.79 -25.98
CA ALA A 66 20.19 16.52 -25.29
C ALA A 66 18.82 15.95 -25.63
N ALA A 67 18.76 14.66 -25.94
CA ALA A 67 17.53 13.96 -26.26
C ALA A 67 17.62 12.48 -25.80
N ALA A 68 16.48 11.90 -25.47
CA ALA A 68 16.37 10.47 -25.30
C ALA A 68 16.60 9.75 -26.65
N ASP A 69 17.16 8.56 -26.62
CA ASP A 69 17.32 7.74 -27.81
C ASP A 69 15.99 7.08 -28.24
N GLU A 70 15.99 6.46 -29.41
CA GLU A 70 14.79 5.82 -29.96
C GLU A 70 14.33 4.61 -29.12
N ASN A 71 15.26 3.91 -28.45
CA ASN A 71 14.96 2.77 -27.58
C ASN A 71 14.36 3.16 -26.23
N SER A 72 14.51 4.43 -25.84
CA SER A 72 13.95 4.96 -24.60
C SER A 72 12.43 5.18 -24.69
N GLY A 73 11.84 5.06 -25.87
CA GLY A 73 10.41 5.27 -26.09
C GLY A 73 9.92 6.57 -25.46
N ASN A 74 8.73 6.54 -24.87
CA ASN A 74 8.17 7.71 -24.19
C ASN A 74 8.47 7.73 -22.68
N TRP A 75 9.21 6.76 -22.15
CA TRP A 75 9.42 6.61 -20.70
C TRP A 75 10.63 7.39 -20.15
N VAL A 76 11.53 7.88 -21.01
CA VAL A 76 12.62 8.80 -20.64
C VAL A 76 12.33 10.16 -21.25
N LYS A 77 12.03 11.15 -20.43
CA LYS A 77 11.74 12.52 -20.83
C LYS A 77 12.92 13.41 -20.48
N VAL A 78 13.42 14.16 -21.45
CA VAL A 78 14.62 14.99 -21.30
C VAL A 78 14.25 16.46 -21.47
N SER A 79 14.70 17.30 -20.55
CA SER A 79 14.70 18.75 -20.70
C SER A 79 16.09 19.32 -20.40
N ALA A 80 16.54 20.26 -21.21
CA ALA A 80 17.87 20.86 -21.06
C ALA A 80 17.76 22.38 -20.84
N LYS A 81 18.62 22.91 -19.95
CA LYS A 81 18.71 24.34 -19.64
C LYS A 81 20.10 24.86 -19.98
N ASN A 82 20.16 26.12 -20.43
CA ASN A 82 21.42 26.83 -20.80
C ASN A 82 22.22 26.15 -21.93
N THR A 83 21.53 25.53 -22.90
CA THR A 83 22.17 24.86 -24.03
C THR A 83 22.99 25.81 -24.95
N ASN A 84 22.70 27.11 -24.89
CA ASN A 84 23.43 28.17 -25.57
C ASN A 84 24.74 28.62 -24.86
N LYS A 85 25.05 28.02 -23.70
CA LYS A 85 26.27 28.27 -22.90
C LYS A 85 27.18 27.04 -22.89
N ALA A 86 28.45 27.24 -22.58
CA ALA A 86 29.42 26.16 -22.43
C ALA A 86 29.10 25.21 -21.26
N SER A 87 28.25 25.63 -20.32
CA SER A 87 27.78 24.79 -19.22
C SER A 87 26.27 24.87 -19.04
N GLY A 88 25.63 23.77 -18.72
CA GLY A 88 24.19 23.69 -18.47
C GLY A 88 23.80 22.46 -17.69
N MET A 89 22.49 22.23 -17.61
CA MET A 89 21.88 21.13 -16.87
C MET A 89 20.89 20.39 -17.74
N ILE A 90 20.87 19.08 -17.59
CA ILE A 90 19.81 18.21 -18.12
C ILE A 90 18.99 17.69 -16.96
N SER A 91 17.67 17.75 -17.07
CA SER A 91 16.73 17.03 -16.23
C SER A 91 16.25 15.80 -17.01
N VAL A 92 16.46 14.62 -16.46
CA VAL A 92 16.04 13.33 -17.01
C VAL A 92 14.93 12.79 -16.10
N ASN A 93 13.70 12.76 -16.60
CA ASN A 93 12.56 12.19 -15.90
C ASN A 93 12.28 10.79 -16.47
N VAL A 94 12.29 9.81 -15.59
CA VAL A 94 12.05 8.40 -15.90
C VAL A 94 10.68 8.04 -15.39
N ASP A 95 9.75 7.67 -16.27
CA ASP A 95 8.40 7.27 -15.91
C ASP A 95 8.40 5.88 -15.25
N GLU A 96 7.35 5.54 -14.50
CA GLU A 96 7.19 4.22 -13.88
C GLU A 96 7.33 3.07 -14.92
N ASN A 97 8.00 2.01 -14.52
CA ASN A 97 8.05 0.75 -15.25
C ASN A 97 7.07 -0.25 -14.62
N THR A 98 5.91 -0.39 -15.21
CA THR A 98 4.87 -1.32 -14.77
C THR A 98 5.14 -2.77 -15.18
N SER A 99 6.13 -3.02 -16.07
CA SER A 99 6.54 -4.37 -16.47
C SER A 99 7.42 -5.03 -15.40
N LYS A 100 7.32 -6.36 -15.28
CA LYS A 100 8.25 -7.17 -14.46
C LYS A 100 9.68 -7.18 -15.00
N GLU A 101 9.85 -6.84 -16.28
CA GLU A 101 11.15 -6.84 -16.95
C GLU A 101 11.84 -5.48 -16.82
N ALA A 102 13.15 -5.51 -16.53
CA ALA A 102 13.98 -4.32 -16.58
C ALA A 102 14.03 -3.76 -18.01
N ARG A 103 14.13 -2.44 -18.14
CA ARG A 103 14.24 -1.78 -19.42
C ARG A 103 15.46 -0.87 -19.47
N ASN A 104 16.02 -0.70 -20.68
CA ASN A 104 17.20 0.10 -20.92
C ASN A 104 16.93 1.14 -22.00
N GLY A 105 17.53 2.32 -21.83
CA GLY A 105 17.49 3.42 -22.76
C GLY A 105 18.72 4.29 -22.58
N ALA A 106 18.79 5.40 -23.30
CA ALA A 106 19.88 6.34 -23.17
C ALA A 106 19.44 7.79 -23.42
N VAL A 107 20.22 8.72 -22.89
CA VAL A 107 20.14 10.13 -23.22
C VAL A 107 21.43 10.52 -23.97
N ASN A 108 21.28 11.01 -25.19
CA ASN A 108 22.37 11.45 -26.03
C ASN A 108 22.56 12.96 -25.93
N VAL A 109 23.74 13.39 -25.51
CA VAL A 109 24.18 14.79 -25.42
C VAL A 109 25.15 15.07 -26.54
N LYS A 110 24.85 16.01 -27.42
CA LYS A 110 25.62 16.27 -28.65
C LYS A 110 26.11 17.71 -28.73
N LEU A 111 27.36 17.89 -29.24
CA LEU A 111 27.86 19.17 -29.67
C LEU A 111 28.65 18.95 -30.98
N GLY A 112 28.12 19.46 -32.09
CA GLY A 112 28.67 19.15 -33.43
C GLY A 112 28.68 17.64 -33.69
N SER A 113 29.83 17.09 -34.03
CA SER A 113 30.04 15.65 -34.25
C SER A 113 30.34 14.85 -32.99
N LYS A 114 30.56 15.52 -31.85
CA LYS A 114 30.86 14.84 -30.57
C LYS A 114 29.60 14.50 -29.84
N GLN A 115 29.56 13.32 -29.21
CA GLN A 115 28.43 12.82 -28.43
C GLN A 115 28.89 12.16 -27.13
N VAL A 116 28.16 12.41 -26.06
CA VAL A 116 28.20 11.64 -24.79
C VAL A 116 26.87 10.95 -24.65
N SER A 117 26.89 9.64 -24.43
CA SER A 117 25.68 8.86 -24.14
C SER A 117 25.60 8.58 -22.64
N ILE A 118 24.45 8.86 -22.03
CA ILE A 118 24.13 8.56 -20.63
C ILE A 118 23.18 7.37 -20.67
N SER A 119 23.67 6.20 -20.25
CA SER A 119 22.79 5.00 -20.14
C SER A 119 21.76 5.16 -19.06
N VAL A 120 20.53 4.79 -19.34
CA VAL A 120 19.42 4.75 -18.37
C VAL A 120 18.97 3.30 -18.24
N THR A 121 19.21 2.70 -17.08
CA THR A 121 18.70 1.37 -16.75
C THR A 121 17.59 1.53 -15.72
N GLN A 122 16.44 0.95 -15.97
CA GLN A 122 15.35 0.95 -15.01
C GLN A 122 14.98 -0.48 -14.62
N ALA A 123 14.91 -0.72 -13.32
CA ALA A 123 14.45 -2.01 -12.80
C ALA A 123 13.03 -2.32 -13.28
N GLY A 124 12.74 -3.59 -13.50
CA GLY A 124 11.36 -4.05 -13.62
C GLY A 124 10.63 -3.93 -12.28
N LYS A 125 9.32 -3.85 -12.30
CA LYS A 125 8.52 -3.93 -11.07
C LYS A 125 8.80 -5.31 -10.45
N THR A 126 9.62 -5.32 -9.42
CA THR A 126 9.85 -6.54 -8.64
C THR A 126 8.55 -6.85 -7.92
N VAL A 127 7.83 -7.84 -8.42
CA VAL A 127 6.92 -8.58 -7.54
C VAL A 127 7.85 -9.36 -6.63
N THR A 128 8.21 -8.79 -5.50
CA THR A 128 8.86 -9.57 -4.45
C THR A 128 7.84 -10.65 -4.08
N PRO A 129 8.14 -11.95 -4.21
CA PRO A 129 7.29 -12.95 -3.62
C PRO A 129 7.26 -12.60 -2.14
N ILE A 130 6.10 -12.19 -1.64
CA ILE A 130 5.94 -11.90 -0.22
C ILE A 130 6.07 -13.25 0.45
N GLU A 131 7.10 -13.38 1.28
CA GLU A 131 7.36 -14.61 2.04
C GLU A 131 6.07 -14.98 2.78
N GLY A 132 5.39 -16.08 2.34
CA GLY A 132 4.10 -16.53 2.89
C GLY A 132 2.84 -16.20 2.08
N GLY A 133 2.93 -15.48 0.94
CA GLY A 133 1.77 -15.07 0.13
C GLY A 133 1.36 -16.02 -1.00
N GLU A 134 2.00 -17.18 -1.17
CA GLU A 134 1.63 -18.11 -2.23
C GLU A 134 0.15 -18.53 -2.09
N MET A 135 -0.59 -18.45 -3.21
CA MET A 135 -1.99 -18.83 -3.22
C MET A 135 -2.13 -20.35 -3.16
N VAL A 136 -2.58 -20.83 -2.02
CA VAL A 136 -2.94 -22.26 -1.84
C VAL A 136 -4.45 -22.38 -1.88
N ILE A 137 -4.97 -23.03 -2.93
CA ILE A 137 -6.41 -23.31 -3.04
C ILE A 137 -6.73 -24.51 -2.14
N PRO A 138 -7.63 -24.36 -1.15
CA PRO A 138 -8.00 -25.46 -0.27
C PRO A 138 -8.62 -26.64 -1.04
N GLU A 139 -8.34 -27.86 -0.60
CA GLU A 139 -8.88 -29.06 -1.25
C GLU A 139 -10.41 -29.03 -1.29
N GLY A 140 -11.00 -29.35 -2.46
CA GLY A 140 -12.43 -29.31 -2.69
C GLY A 140 -13.03 -27.91 -2.95
N TYR A 141 -12.20 -26.87 -2.95
CA TYR A 141 -12.61 -25.49 -3.21
C TYR A 141 -12.06 -24.98 -4.55
N LYS A 142 -12.60 -23.86 -5.00
CA LYS A 142 -12.10 -23.04 -6.11
C LYS A 142 -12.03 -21.60 -5.67
N LEU A 143 -11.06 -20.85 -6.16
CA LEU A 143 -11.03 -19.40 -6.02
C LEU A 143 -12.20 -18.81 -6.82
N VAL A 144 -12.99 -17.95 -6.20
CA VAL A 144 -14.11 -17.25 -6.83
C VAL A 144 -13.91 -15.76 -6.93
N TRP A 145 -13.08 -15.19 -6.03
CA TRP A 145 -12.69 -13.80 -6.05
C TRP A 145 -11.41 -13.60 -5.22
N ASN A 146 -10.62 -12.63 -5.61
CA ASN A 146 -9.48 -12.17 -4.83
C ASN A 146 -9.08 -10.76 -5.22
N ASP A 147 -8.42 -10.07 -4.30
CA ASP A 147 -7.62 -8.88 -4.57
C ASP A 147 -6.25 -9.05 -3.90
N GLU A 148 -5.21 -9.03 -4.71
CA GLU A 148 -3.80 -9.14 -4.28
C GLU A 148 -3.17 -7.74 -4.17
N PHE A 149 -3.94 -6.67 -4.34
CA PHE A 149 -3.54 -5.27 -4.27
C PHE A 149 -2.24 -4.94 -5.03
N ASN A 150 -2.06 -5.59 -6.17
CA ASN A 150 -0.84 -5.49 -6.98
C ASN A 150 -1.00 -4.62 -8.24
N GLU A 151 -2.16 -3.99 -8.41
CA GLU A 151 -2.50 -3.15 -9.55
C GLU A 151 -2.97 -1.76 -9.11
N GLY A 152 -2.51 -0.74 -9.85
CA GLY A 152 -2.91 0.64 -9.58
C GLY A 152 -2.32 1.24 -8.30
N SER A 153 -2.85 2.38 -7.89
CA SER A 153 -2.52 3.09 -6.63
C SER A 153 -3.75 3.34 -5.76
N GLU A 154 -4.93 2.97 -6.26
CA GLU A 154 -6.24 3.12 -5.61
C GLU A 154 -7.01 1.81 -5.72
N LEU A 155 -7.95 1.60 -4.82
CA LEU A 155 -8.84 0.45 -4.85
C LEU A 155 -9.64 0.40 -6.16
N ASN A 156 -9.76 -0.79 -6.73
CA ASN A 156 -10.60 -1.05 -7.90
C ASN A 156 -12.08 -0.75 -7.56
N SER A 157 -12.63 0.29 -8.15
CA SER A 157 -14.00 0.74 -7.87
C SER A 157 -15.10 -0.21 -8.39
N THR A 158 -14.74 -1.22 -9.18
CA THR A 158 -15.67 -2.30 -9.57
C THR A 158 -15.96 -3.21 -8.40
N ASP A 159 -14.96 -3.49 -7.57
CA ASP A 159 -15.03 -4.43 -6.47
C ASP A 159 -15.24 -3.73 -5.11
N TRP A 160 -14.57 -2.59 -4.92
CA TRP A 160 -14.52 -1.90 -3.63
C TRP A 160 -15.26 -0.57 -3.61
N ARG A 161 -15.81 -0.25 -2.46
CA ARG A 161 -16.38 1.07 -2.14
C ARG A 161 -15.89 1.55 -0.79
N HIS A 162 -15.80 2.88 -0.66
CA HIS A 162 -15.53 3.52 0.62
C HIS A 162 -16.84 3.84 1.36
N GLU A 163 -16.88 3.55 2.65
CA GLU A 163 -17.86 4.10 3.57
C GLU A 163 -17.54 5.58 3.83
N VAL A 164 -18.57 6.42 3.87
CA VAL A 164 -18.44 7.84 4.18
C VAL A 164 -19.33 8.17 5.35
N GLN A 165 -18.74 8.35 6.53
CA GLN A 165 -19.47 8.58 7.78
C GLN A 165 -18.72 9.57 8.67
N LYS A 166 -19.45 10.31 9.48
CA LYS A 166 -18.88 11.23 10.45
C LYS A 166 -18.48 10.50 11.74
N SER A 167 -17.55 11.09 12.47
CA SER A 167 -17.23 10.71 13.85
C SER A 167 -18.50 10.52 14.69
N GLY A 168 -18.54 9.47 15.51
CA GLY A 168 -19.66 9.11 16.36
C GLY A 168 -20.81 8.38 15.64
N TRP A 169 -20.64 7.97 14.38
CA TRP A 169 -21.66 7.25 13.62
C TRP A 169 -22.07 5.92 14.27
N VAL A 170 -21.10 5.10 14.65
CA VAL A 170 -21.29 3.86 15.40
C VAL A 170 -20.27 3.77 16.52
N ASN A 171 -20.58 3.04 17.60
CA ASN A 171 -19.68 2.70 18.69
C ASN A 171 -18.91 3.90 19.29
N ASN A 172 -19.43 5.13 19.16
CA ASN A 172 -18.76 6.37 19.57
C ASN A 172 -17.34 6.53 18.99
N GLU A 173 -17.06 5.94 17.82
CA GLU A 173 -15.75 6.02 17.14
C GLU A 173 -15.39 7.46 16.78
N LEU A 174 -14.11 7.82 16.89
CA LEU A 174 -13.65 9.20 16.81
C LEU A 174 -13.26 9.64 15.40
N GLN A 175 -12.99 8.74 14.48
CA GLN A 175 -12.60 9.05 13.10
C GLN A 175 -13.81 9.43 12.24
N ASN A 176 -13.54 10.18 11.19
CA ASN A 176 -14.40 10.33 10.03
C ASN A 176 -13.94 9.33 8.96
N TYR A 177 -14.82 8.49 8.48
CA TYR A 177 -14.58 7.68 7.29
C TYR A 177 -14.84 8.53 6.05
N VAL A 178 -13.92 8.52 5.09
CA VAL A 178 -13.98 9.36 3.89
C VAL A 178 -13.66 8.56 2.64
N ASN A 179 -14.06 9.10 1.49
CA ASN A 179 -13.80 8.47 0.20
C ASN A 179 -12.36 8.72 -0.25
N GLY A 180 -11.49 7.75 -0.07
CA GLY A 180 -10.12 7.68 -0.58
C GLY A 180 -9.13 8.65 0.06
N SER A 181 -9.50 9.90 0.34
CA SER A 181 -8.57 10.90 0.89
C SER A 181 -9.25 12.02 1.67
N ALA A 182 -8.49 12.66 2.57
CA ALA A 182 -8.84 13.89 3.27
C ALA A 182 -7.57 14.69 3.57
N ASP A 183 -7.66 16.02 3.63
CA ASP A 183 -6.54 16.92 3.99
C ASP A 183 -5.25 16.64 3.18
N GLY A 184 -5.41 16.31 1.88
CA GLY A 184 -4.29 16.00 0.99
C GLY A 184 -3.58 14.66 1.25
N LYS A 185 -4.12 13.82 2.14
CA LYS A 185 -3.56 12.49 2.49
C LYS A 185 -4.54 11.38 2.14
N ARG A 186 -4.03 10.20 1.80
CA ARG A 186 -4.81 9.02 1.50
C ARG A 186 -5.27 8.33 2.77
N VAL A 187 -6.55 7.94 2.85
CA VAL A 187 -7.07 7.01 3.87
C VAL A 187 -6.99 5.57 3.37
N THR A 188 -6.93 5.36 2.05
CA THR A 188 -6.60 4.09 1.42
C THR A 188 -5.64 4.31 0.27
N GLU A 189 -4.64 3.44 0.16
CA GLU A 189 -3.61 3.51 -0.87
C GLU A 189 -3.14 2.10 -1.24
N ILE A 190 -2.94 1.85 -2.53
CA ILE A 190 -2.25 0.65 -3.00
C ILE A 190 -0.81 1.04 -3.31
N ALA A 191 0.12 0.44 -2.59
CA ALA A 191 1.56 0.59 -2.81
C ALA A 191 2.27 -0.71 -2.39
N ASP A 192 3.44 -1.00 -2.94
CA ASP A 192 4.26 -2.15 -2.58
C ASP A 192 3.48 -3.49 -2.59
N ASN A 193 2.52 -3.63 -3.52
CA ASN A 193 1.59 -4.76 -3.64
C ASN A 193 0.77 -5.00 -2.36
N ARG A 194 0.26 -3.94 -1.74
CA ARG A 194 -0.56 -3.99 -0.53
C ARG A 194 -1.59 -2.88 -0.53
N LEU A 195 -2.68 -3.12 0.13
CA LEU A 195 -3.59 -2.06 0.55
C LEU A 195 -3.12 -1.52 1.91
N TYR A 196 -2.94 -0.22 1.99
CA TYR A 196 -2.76 0.51 3.23
C TYR A 196 -4.08 1.20 3.60
N ILE A 197 -4.58 0.94 4.81
CA ILE A 197 -5.68 1.70 5.40
C ILE A 197 -5.08 2.59 6.47
N ASN A 198 -5.09 3.89 6.22
CA ASN A 198 -4.43 4.89 7.04
C ASN A 198 -5.42 5.58 7.97
N CYS A 199 -5.00 5.83 9.21
CA CYS A 199 -5.70 6.68 10.15
C CYS A 199 -4.77 7.82 10.58
N PHE A 200 -5.23 9.08 10.45
CA PHE A 200 -4.40 10.25 10.74
C PHE A 200 -5.24 11.43 11.24
N LYS A 201 -4.57 12.38 11.92
CA LYS A 201 -5.14 13.66 12.29
C LYS A 201 -4.87 14.68 11.17
N GLY A 202 -5.93 15.34 10.72
CA GLY A 202 -5.88 16.40 9.72
C GLY A 202 -5.47 17.75 10.32
N SER A 203 -5.20 18.71 9.44
CA SER A 203 -4.87 20.10 9.83
C SER A 203 -6.03 20.83 10.54
N ASP A 204 -7.27 20.37 10.30
CA ASP A 204 -8.48 20.86 10.97
C ASP A 204 -8.73 20.22 12.34
N GLY A 205 -7.78 19.38 12.80
CA GLY A 205 -7.84 18.70 14.10
C GLY A 205 -8.73 17.45 14.12
N LYS A 206 -9.43 17.13 13.05
CA LYS A 206 -10.25 15.90 12.97
C LYS A 206 -9.41 14.67 12.63
N ILE A 207 -9.91 13.51 13.01
CA ILE A 207 -9.30 12.24 12.67
C ILE A 207 -10.02 11.66 11.45
N TYR A 208 -9.25 11.18 10.48
CA TYR A 208 -9.71 10.58 9.24
C TYR A 208 -9.18 9.17 9.11
N SER A 209 -10.01 8.27 8.59
CA SER A 209 -9.62 6.89 8.34
C SER A 209 -10.40 6.27 7.18
N GLY A 210 -10.01 5.04 6.79
CA GLY A 210 -10.65 4.24 5.76
C GLY A 210 -11.51 3.12 6.34
N ARG A 211 -12.70 2.94 5.75
CA ARG A 211 -13.52 1.75 5.81
C ARG A 211 -13.97 1.43 4.41
N VAL A 212 -13.67 0.22 3.96
CA VAL A 212 -13.95 -0.23 2.60
C VAL A 212 -14.67 -1.57 2.61
N TYR A 213 -15.52 -1.80 1.64
CA TYR A 213 -16.26 -3.04 1.51
C TYR A 213 -16.31 -3.52 0.06
N ALA A 214 -16.24 -4.85 -0.10
CA ALA A 214 -16.21 -5.51 -1.39
C ALA A 214 -17.55 -6.21 -1.66
N HIS A 215 -18.07 -6.00 -2.88
CA HIS A 215 -19.26 -6.70 -3.40
C HIS A 215 -20.51 -6.60 -2.51
N GLU A 216 -20.77 -5.42 -1.93
CA GLU A 216 -21.88 -5.14 -1.02
C GLU A 216 -23.25 -5.66 -1.49
N ASN A 217 -23.53 -5.59 -2.79
CA ASN A 217 -24.82 -5.95 -3.37
C ASN A 217 -24.95 -7.43 -3.75
N GLN A 218 -23.84 -8.19 -3.78
CA GLN A 218 -23.80 -9.59 -4.20
C GLN A 218 -23.29 -10.48 -3.08
N GLY A 219 -22.15 -10.15 -2.51
CA GLY A 219 -21.46 -10.94 -1.50
C GLY A 219 -21.29 -12.39 -1.88
N TRP A 220 -21.08 -13.20 -0.87
CA TRP A 220 -20.93 -14.65 -1.00
C TRP A 220 -21.71 -15.36 0.10
N LEU A 221 -22.34 -16.46 -0.28
CA LEU A 221 -22.96 -17.38 0.67
C LEU A 221 -22.04 -18.57 0.85
N TYR A 222 -21.55 -18.76 2.07
CA TYR A 222 -20.61 -19.82 2.45
C TYR A 222 -19.27 -19.74 1.73
N GLY A 223 -18.28 -20.41 2.25
CA GLY A 223 -16.96 -20.49 1.66
C GLY A 223 -15.83 -20.31 2.68
N ILE A 224 -14.63 -20.13 2.16
CA ILE A 224 -13.45 -19.73 2.92
C ILE A 224 -13.11 -18.29 2.52
N PHE A 225 -12.99 -17.43 3.51
CA PHE A 225 -12.58 -16.03 3.37
C PHE A 225 -11.26 -15.87 4.08
N GLU A 226 -10.28 -15.33 3.39
CA GLU A 226 -8.93 -15.23 3.91
C GLU A 226 -8.35 -13.86 3.59
N ALA A 227 -7.73 -13.24 4.59
CA ALA A 227 -6.92 -12.05 4.40
C ALA A 227 -5.60 -12.20 5.15
N ARG A 228 -4.52 -11.69 4.56
CA ARG A 228 -3.22 -11.60 5.20
C ARG A 228 -2.96 -10.15 5.57
N ILE A 229 -2.91 -9.89 6.88
CA ILE A 229 -2.95 -8.54 7.44
C ILE A 229 -1.86 -8.37 8.48
N LYS A 230 -1.24 -7.18 8.47
CA LYS A 230 -0.42 -6.66 9.58
C LYS A 230 -1.20 -5.53 10.26
N LEU A 231 -1.34 -5.63 11.58
CA LEU A 231 -2.16 -4.72 12.36
C LEU A 231 -1.42 -3.43 12.73
N PRO A 232 -2.15 -2.32 12.93
CA PRO A 232 -1.57 -1.05 13.34
C PRO A 232 -1.16 -1.08 14.82
N LYS A 233 -0.13 -0.32 15.19
CA LYS A 233 0.26 -0.08 16.58
C LYS A 233 -0.32 1.20 17.11
N GLY A 234 -0.78 1.19 18.35
CA GLY A 234 -1.10 2.42 19.07
C GLY A 234 -2.39 2.34 19.87
N LYS A 235 -2.36 2.97 21.04
CA LYS A 235 -3.53 3.03 21.93
C LYS A 235 -4.64 3.89 21.31
N GLY A 236 -5.71 3.27 20.89
CA GLY A 236 -6.83 3.90 20.19
C GLY A 236 -7.14 3.22 18.85
N THR A 237 -6.23 2.38 18.29
CA THR A 237 -6.53 1.60 17.08
C THR A 237 -7.59 0.55 17.33
N TRP A 238 -8.42 0.33 16.31
CA TRP A 238 -9.40 -0.74 16.25
C TRP A 238 -9.55 -1.19 14.78
N PRO A 239 -8.59 -1.97 14.27
CA PRO A 239 -8.68 -2.59 12.94
C PRO A 239 -9.65 -3.75 12.94
N ALA A 240 -10.32 -3.98 11.80
CA ALA A 240 -11.20 -5.11 11.60
C ALA A 240 -11.19 -5.65 10.17
N PHE A 241 -11.31 -6.99 10.06
CA PHE A 241 -11.68 -7.76 8.89
C PHE A 241 -12.92 -8.57 9.23
N TRP A 242 -14.04 -8.24 8.63
CA TRP A 242 -15.35 -8.69 9.04
C TRP A 242 -16.37 -8.69 7.91
N MET A 243 -17.60 -9.10 8.18
CA MET A 243 -18.64 -9.25 7.18
C MET A 243 -20.04 -8.85 7.69
N MET A 244 -20.81 -8.24 6.81
CA MET A 244 -22.22 -7.91 7.00
C MET A 244 -23.07 -8.52 5.88
N PRO A 245 -24.38 -8.75 6.12
CA PRO A 245 -25.28 -9.29 5.10
C PRO A 245 -25.48 -8.30 3.95
N CYS A 246 -25.53 -8.85 2.73
CA CYS A 246 -25.81 -8.07 1.53
C CYS A 246 -27.23 -7.49 1.52
N ASN A 247 -27.42 -6.49 0.62
CA ASN A 247 -28.69 -5.82 0.38
C ASN A 247 -29.30 -5.12 1.60
N ASN A 248 -28.45 -4.83 2.59
CA ASN A 248 -28.72 -3.93 3.70
C ASN A 248 -30.10 -4.16 4.32
N ASP A 249 -30.36 -5.38 4.78
CA ASP A 249 -31.64 -5.77 5.37
C ASP A 249 -31.85 -5.15 6.78
N PHE A 250 -31.22 -3.97 7.01
CA PHE A 250 -31.33 -3.24 8.28
C PHE A 250 -32.75 -2.71 8.55
N GLY A 251 -33.56 -2.54 7.48
CA GLY A 251 -34.95 -2.08 7.62
C GLY A 251 -35.86 -3.16 8.23
N ALA A 252 -35.79 -4.38 7.70
CA ALA A 252 -36.62 -5.51 8.15
C ALA A 252 -35.96 -6.29 9.30
N ASN A 253 -34.61 -6.39 9.27
CA ASN A 253 -33.85 -7.08 10.29
C ASN A 253 -32.67 -6.20 10.75
N PRO A 254 -32.92 -5.22 11.61
CA PRO A 254 -31.87 -4.34 12.13
C PRO A 254 -30.83 -5.14 12.90
N TRP A 255 -29.61 -4.58 12.96
CA TRP A 255 -28.57 -5.15 13.81
C TRP A 255 -29.08 -5.30 15.26
N PRO A 256 -28.77 -6.39 15.99
CA PRO A 256 -27.91 -7.52 15.62
C PRO A 256 -28.65 -8.69 14.94
N LYS A 257 -29.94 -8.57 14.68
CA LYS A 257 -30.77 -9.62 14.08
C LYS A 257 -30.33 -9.99 12.65
N CYS A 258 -29.77 -9.04 11.92
CA CYS A 258 -29.26 -9.27 10.57
C CYS A 258 -28.08 -10.25 10.54
N GLY A 259 -27.35 -10.42 11.63
CA GLY A 259 -26.11 -11.18 11.73
C GLY A 259 -24.89 -10.34 11.39
N GLU A 260 -23.74 -10.67 12.02
CA GLU A 260 -22.41 -10.09 11.77
C GLU A 260 -21.37 -11.17 12.04
N ILE A 261 -20.31 -11.21 11.20
CA ILE A 261 -19.21 -12.15 11.34
C ILE A 261 -17.91 -11.35 11.40
N ASP A 262 -17.29 -11.28 12.57
CA ASP A 262 -16.01 -10.65 12.78
C ASP A 262 -14.92 -11.71 12.71
N ILE A 263 -14.17 -11.71 11.58
CA ILE A 263 -13.14 -12.71 11.31
C ILE A 263 -11.89 -12.36 12.13
N MET A 264 -11.56 -11.08 12.18
CA MET A 264 -10.45 -10.56 12.97
C MET A 264 -10.75 -9.15 13.44
N GLU A 265 -10.58 -8.93 14.72
CA GLU A 265 -10.52 -7.62 15.35
C GLU A 265 -9.37 -7.56 16.35
N GLU A 266 -8.87 -6.36 16.59
CA GLU A 266 -7.93 -6.02 17.66
C GLU A 266 -8.23 -4.64 18.19
N VAL A 267 -7.85 -4.38 19.44
CA VAL A 267 -7.82 -3.03 20.00
C VAL A 267 -6.43 -2.72 20.55
N GLY A 268 -5.86 -1.59 20.16
CA GLY A 268 -4.49 -1.21 20.55
C GLY A 268 -4.29 -0.95 22.04
N VAL A 269 -5.33 -1.06 22.87
CA VAL A 269 -5.25 -1.11 24.35
C VAL A 269 -4.92 -2.50 24.87
N ASN A 270 -5.02 -3.54 24.03
CA ASN A 270 -4.66 -4.92 24.31
C ASN A 270 -3.84 -5.48 23.12
N PRO A 271 -2.61 -4.98 22.89
CA PRO A 271 -1.85 -5.20 21.67
C PRO A 271 -1.54 -6.68 21.43
N ASN A 272 -1.62 -7.10 20.17
CA ASN A 272 -1.43 -8.47 19.70
C ASN A 272 -2.48 -9.49 20.20
N TYR A 273 -3.55 -9.08 20.87
CA TYR A 273 -4.67 -9.96 21.17
C TYR A 273 -5.72 -9.82 20.09
N THR A 274 -5.80 -10.80 19.20
CA THR A 274 -6.78 -10.82 18.12
C THR A 274 -7.99 -11.64 18.52
N SER A 275 -9.17 -11.14 18.18
CA SER A 275 -10.44 -11.77 18.47
C SER A 275 -11.22 -12.08 17.19
N SER A 276 -12.13 -13.03 17.30
CA SER A 276 -13.22 -13.27 16.36
C SER A 276 -14.53 -13.28 17.12
N SER A 277 -15.57 -12.72 16.51
CA SER A 277 -16.89 -12.61 17.15
C SER A 277 -18.01 -12.92 16.15
N LEU A 278 -19.17 -13.33 16.69
CA LEU A 278 -20.41 -13.44 15.93
C LEU A 278 -21.50 -12.71 16.70
N HIS A 279 -22.26 -11.87 15.97
CA HIS A 279 -23.39 -11.16 16.54
C HIS A 279 -24.69 -11.60 15.87
N THR A 280 -25.67 -11.92 16.69
CA THR A 280 -27.02 -12.33 16.28
C THR A 280 -28.05 -11.74 17.24
N GLU A 281 -29.34 -11.88 16.94
CA GLU A 281 -30.40 -11.42 17.86
C GLU A 281 -30.23 -11.96 19.29
N LYS A 282 -29.82 -13.23 19.44
CA LYS A 282 -29.65 -13.89 20.74
C LYS A 282 -28.25 -13.77 21.33
N PHE A 283 -27.26 -13.57 20.48
CA PHE A 283 -25.86 -13.53 20.88
C PHE A 283 -25.23 -12.24 20.36
N ASN A 284 -25.06 -11.24 21.24
CA ASN A 284 -24.46 -9.97 20.86
C ASN A 284 -23.84 -9.26 22.06
N HIS A 285 -22.97 -8.28 21.80
CA HIS A 285 -22.24 -7.58 22.85
C HIS A 285 -23.14 -6.70 23.73
N VAL A 286 -24.23 -6.16 23.19
CA VAL A 286 -25.18 -5.33 23.98
C VAL A 286 -25.81 -6.15 25.10
N MET A 287 -26.06 -7.43 24.86
CA MET A 287 -26.56 -8.37 25.84
C MET A 287 -25.48 -9.07 26.64
N GLY A 288 -24.20 -8.90 26.29
CA GLY A 288 -23.07 -9.62 26.86
C GLY A 288 -23.08 -11.13 26.54
N THR A 289 -23.71 -11.53 25.44
CA THR A 289 -23.91 -12.93 25.04
C THR A 289 -23.24 -13.28 23.72
N GLN A 290 -22.46 -12.38 23.10
CA GLN A 290 -21.80 -12.64 21.83
C GLN A 290 -20.94 -13.90 21.87
N ILE A 291 -20.91 -14.61 20.75
CA ILE A 291 -20.00 -15.74 20.56
C ILE A 291 -18.65 -15.12 20.20
N THR A 292 -17.70 -15.16 21.12
CA THR A 292 -16.39 -14.54 20.92
C THR A 292 -15.26 -15.39 21.46
N LYS A 293 -14.10 -15.30 20.82
CA LYS A 293 -12.81 -15.83 21.29
C LYS A 293 -11.71 -14.84 20.98
N GLU A 294 -10.82 -14.67 21.95
CA GLU A 294 -9.62 -13.84 21.83
C GLU A 294 -8.39 -14.70 22.15
N ARG A 295 -7.29 -14.41 21.46
CA ARG A 295 -6.01 -15.08 21.69
C ARG A 295 -4.84 -14.15 21.39
N LEU A 296 -3.73 -14.33 22.13
CA LEU A 296 -2.45 -13.70 21.78
C LEU A 296 -1.97 -14.24 20.43
N THR A 297 -1.87 -13.34 19.45
CA THR A 297 -1.25 -13.55 18.15
C THR A 297 0.09 -12.82 18.17
N ALA A 298 1.13 -13.48 18.61
CA ALA A 298 2.43 -12.85 18.85
C ALA A 298 2.97 -12.19 17.57
N GLY A 299 3.21 -10.88 17.62
CA GLY A 299 3.71 -10.11 16.49
C GLY A 299 2.65 -9.66 15.49
N ALA A 300 1.36 -9.69 15.83
CA ALA A 300 0.28 -9.24 14.94
C ALA A 300 0.47 -7.78 14.46
N GLU A 301 1.04 -6.93 15.32
CA GLU A 301 1.40 -5.55 14.99
C GLU A 301 2.79 -5.41 14.33
N ASP A 302 3.63 -6.46 14.32
CA ASP A 302 5.01 -6.43 13.80
C ASP A 302 5.13 -7.07 12.42
N GLY A 303 4.26 -8.02 12.09
CA GLY A 303 4.30 -8.82 10.88
C GLY A 303 2.93 -9.20 10.35
N PHE A 304 2.93 -9.86 9.20
CA PHE A 304 1.70 -10.33 8.58
C PHE A 304 1.27 -11.68 9.15
N HIS A 305 -0.01 -11.78 9.46
CA HIS A 305 -0.70 -13.00 9.87
C HIS A 305 -1.86 -13.30 8.91
N VAL A 306 -2.22 -14.57 8.78
CA VAL A 306 -3.33 -15.02 7.94
C VAL A 306 -4.56 -15.21 8.82
N TYR A 307 -5.59 -14.43 8.57
CA TYR A 307 -6.88 -14.52 9.23
C TYR A 307 -7.88 -15.16 8.27
N ARG A 308 -8.53 -16.22 8.72
CA ARG A 308 -9.40 -17.04 7.87
C ARG A 308 -10.72 -17.35 8.55
N LEU A 309 -11.78 -17.27 7.76
CA LEU A 309 -13.11 -17.78 8.05
C LEU A 309 -13.36 -19.03 7.20
N GLU A 310 -13.86 -20.08 7.80
CA GLU A 310 -14.53 -21.20 7.12
C GLU A 310 -15.99 -21.20 7.53
N TRP A 311 -16.86 -20.93 6.57
CA TRP A 311 -18.28 -20.78 6.77
C TRP A 311 -19.06 -21.76 5.90
N THR A 312 -19.87 -22.58 6.56
CA THR A 312 -20.69 -23.64 5.94
C THR A 312 -22.13 -23.51 6.45
N PRO A 313 -23.11 -24.27 5.90
CA PRO A 313 -24.46 -24.34 6.51
C PRO A 313 -24.46 -24.85 7.95
N ASP A 314 -23.46 -25.65 8.33
CA ASP A 314 -23.44 -26.39 9.59
C ASP A 314 -22.61 -25.70 10.67
N TYR A 315 -21.62 -24.90 10.30
CA TYR A 315 -20.73 -24.22 11.26
C TYR A 315 -20.02 -23.00 10.66
N ILE A 316 -19.58 -22.14 11.57
CA ILE A 316 -18.62 -21.07 11.34
C ILE A 316 -17.38 -21.37 12.17
N LYS A 317 -16.21 -21.29 11.54
CA LYS A 317 -14.90 -21.38 12.21
C LYS A 317 -14.00 -20.26 11.75
N THR A 318 -13.22 -19.71 12.68
CA THR A 318 -12.16 -18.77 12.35
C THR A 318 -10.80 -19.32 12.74
N TYR A 319 -9.76 -18.85 12.03
CA TYR A 319 -8.39 -19.30 12.21
C TYR A 319 -7.43 -18.12 12.15
N VAL A 320 -6.35 -18.22 12.90
CA VAL A 320 -5.16 -17.36 12.75
C VAL A 320 -3.97 -18.26 12.47
N ASP A 321 -3.27 -18.04 11.36
CA ASP A 321 -2.15 -18.86 10.89
C ASP A 321 -2.45 -20.36 10.89
N GLY A 322 -3.63 -20.72 10.39
CA GLY A 322 -4.10 -22.09 10.30
C GLY A 322 -4.52 -22.73 11.64
N LYS A 323 -4.42 -22.02 12.76
CA LYS A 323 -4.87 -22.50 14.08
C LYS A 323 -6.29 -22.00 14.36
N GLU A 324 -7.22 -22.91 14.63
CA GLU A 324 -8.61 -22.57 14.99
C GLU A 324 -8.64 -21.62 16.18
N LEU A 325 -9.37 -20.52 16.06
CA LEU A 325 -9.60 -19.54 17.12
C LEU A 325 -11.00 -19.66 17.68
N LEU A 326 -12.02 -19.64 16.83
CA LEU A 326 -13.43 -19.73 17.22
C LEU A 326 -14.12 -20.83 16.41
N LYS A 327 -15.06 -21.54 17.04
CA LYS A 327 -16.02 -22.42 16.39
C LYS A 327 -17.40 -22.18 16.93
N PHE A 328 -18.39 -22.07 16.04
CA PHE A 328 -19.81 -21.98 16.36
C PHE A 328 -20.59 -22.91 15.43
N ASP A 329 -21.32 -23.85 16.00
CA ASP A 329 -22.11 -24.84 15.27
C ASP A 329 -23.56 -24.36 15.14
N ASN A 330 -24.15 -24.61 13.96
CA ASN A 330 -25.59 -24.47 13.73
C ASN A 330 -26.31 -25.58 14.49
N ASP A 331 -27.25 -25.24 15.33
CA ASP A 331 -28.01 -26.23 16.12
C ASP A 331 -29.11 -26.93 15.32
N GLY A 332 -29.27 -26.59 14.04
CA GLY A 332 -30.23 -27.19 13.11
C GLY A 332 -31.70 -26.86 13.38
N LYS A 333 -31.96 -25.94 14.31
CA LYS A 333 -33.37 -25.61 14.69
C LYS A 333 -34.03 -24.59 13.75
N ASN A 334 -33.33 -24.11 12.73
CA ASN A 334 -33.79 -23.04 11.82
C ASN A 334 -34.22 -21.76 12.53
N ASP A 335 -33.60 -21.47 13.67
CA ASP A 335 -33.84 -20.27 14.45
C ASP A 335 -32.95 -19.11 13.94
N VAL A 336 -33.55 -18.20 13.18
CA VAL A 336 -32.86 -17.04 12.61
C VAL A 336 -32.27 -16.14 13.71
N GLY A 337 -32.85 -16.12 14.91
CA GLY A 337 -32.33 -15.35 16.03
C GLY A 337 -30.99 -15.85 16.56
N SER A 338 -30.69 -17.13 16.38
CA SER A 338 -29.38 -17.73 16.73
C SER A 338 -28.49 -18.00 15.52
N TRP A 339 -29.06 -18.24 14.33
CA TRP A 339 -28.31 -18.54 13.11
C TRP A 339 -28.84 -17.76 11.89
N PRO A 340 -28.52 -16.46 11.76
CA PRO A 340 -28.90 -15.66 10.59
C PRO A 340 -27.95 -15.84 9.38
N PHE A 341 -27.00 -16.75 9.43
CA PHE A 341 -25.88 -16.94 8.50
C PHE A 341 -26.23 -17.86 7.33
N ASN A 342 -27.42 -17.72 6.75
CA ASN A 342 -27.93 -18.51 5.61
C ASN A 342 -28.26 -17.63 4.39
N LYS A 343 -27.60 -16.47 4.27
CA LYS A 343 -27.74 -15.49 3.20
C LYS A 343 -26.37 -14.93 2.83
N PRO A 344 -26.19 -14.29 1.66
CA PRO A 344 -24.88 -13.72 1.30
C PRO A 344 -24.43 -12.59 2.22
N PHE A 345 -23.13 -12.57 2.52
CA PHE A 345 -22.46 -11.51 3.26
C PHE A 345 -21.33 -10.91 2.38
N TYR A 346 -21.02 -9.66 2.59
CA TYR A 346 -19.93 -8.96 1.95
C TYR A 346 -18.79 -8.66 2.93
N VAL A 347 -17.58 -8.54 2.39
CA VAL A 347 -16.35 -8.30 3.16
C VAL A 347 -16.18 -6.82 3.47
N ILE A 348 -15.74 -6.52 4.68
CA ILE A 348 -15.39 -5.19 5.15
C ILE A 348 -13.99 -5.19 5.76
N LEU A 349 -13.21 -4.15 5.44
CA LEU A 349 -11.94 -3.82 6.06
C LEU A 349 -12.00 -2.39 6.58
N ASN A 350 -11.59 -2.15 7.81
CA ASN A 350 -11.51 -0.80 8.34
C ASN A 350 -10.44 -0.64 9.42
N LEU A 351 -10.09 0.61 9.68
CA LEU A 351 -9.30 1.01 10.83
C LEU A 351 -10.08 2.09 11.59
N ALA A 352 -10.79 1.70 12.64
CA ALA A 352 -11.42 2.64 13.55
C ALA A 352 -10.40 3.24 14.53
N TRP A 353 -10.74 4.37 15.12
CA TRP A 353 -9.95 5.05 16.14
C TRP A 353 -10.82 5.42 17.34
N GLY A 354 -10.42 4.96 18.52
CA GLY A 354 -11.19 5.20 19.75
C GLY A 354 -12.47 4.38 19.80
N GLY A 355 -13.56 5.03 20.17
CA GLY A 355 -14.85 4.38 20.34
C GLY A 355 -14.98 3.60 21.66
N ASP A 356 -16.08 2.88 21.80
CA ASP A 356 -16.43 2.19 23.04
C ASP A 356 -15.44 1.07 23.39
N TRP A 357 -14.84 0.42 22.40
CA TRP A 357 -13.86 -0.65 22.62
C TRP A 357 -12.42 -0.18 22.38
N GLY A 358 -12.08 0.36 21.20
CA GLY A 358 -10.74 0.86 20.92
C GLY A 358 -10.29 1.98 21.86
N GLY A 359 -11.25 2.78 22.33
CA GLY A 359 -11.05 3.90 23.27
C GLY A 359 -11.32 3.58 24.75
N MET A 360 -11.64 2.33 25.12
CA MET A 360 -12.09 1.99 26.49
C MET A 360 -11.11 2.34 27.62
N LYS A 361 -9.81 2.53 27.30
CA LYS A 361 -8.79 3.03 28.23
C LYS A 361 -8.23 4.39 27.78
N GLY A 362 -8.98 5.14 26.97
CA GLY A 362 -8.56 6.37 26.30
C GLY A 362 -7.75 6.10 25.04
N VAL A 363 -7.42 7.16 24.31
CA VAL A 363 -6.61 7.13 23.09
C VAL A 363 -5.30 7.88 23.30
N ASP A 364 -4.27 7.54 22.51
CA ASP A 364 -3.02 8.29 22.47
C ASP A 364 -2.82 8.85 21.05
N GLU A 365 -3.26 10.09 20.84
CA GLU A 365 -3.15 10.73 19.53
C GLU A 365 -1.69 10.93 19.05
N SER A 366 -0.69 10.80 19.93
CA SER A 366 0.71 10.86 19.53
C SER A 366 1.15 9.64 18.72
N ALA A 367 0.37 8.56 18.73
CA ALA A 367 0.58 7.40 17.87
C ALA A 367 0.21 7.68 16.40
N LEU A 368 -0.65 8.67 16.13
CA LEU A 368 -1.06 8.99 14.75
C LEU A 368 0.08 9.66 13.96
N PRO A 369 0.26 9.35 12.66
CA PRO A 369 -0.56 8.43 11.85
C PRO A 369 -0.26 6.96 12.12
N VAL A 370 -1.30 6.12 11.98
CA VAL A 370 -1.19 4.65 12.05
C VAL A 370 -1.79 4.03 10.79
N GLN A 371 -1.40 2.80 10.48
CA GLN A 371 -1.87 2.11 9.29
C GLN A 371 -2.07 0.62 9.52
N MET A 372 -3.11 0.06 8.90
CA MET A 372 -3.29 -1.37 8.70
C MET A 372 -2.79 -1.73 7.29
N GLU A 373 -1.98 -2.79 7.18
CA GLU A 373 -1.46 -3.27 5.90
C GLU A 373 -2.17 -4.58 5.53
N VAL A 374 -2.74 -4.65 4.33
CA VAL A 374 -3.41 -5.84 3.81
C VAL A 374 -2.69 -6.31 2.56
N ASP A 375 -2.15 -7.53 2.61
CA ASP A 375 -1.41 -8.15 1.52
C ASP A 375 -2.35 -8.69 0.44
N TYR A 376 -3.39 -9.39 0.88
CA TYR A 376 -4.44 -9.90 -0.01
C TYR A 376 -5.75 -10.13 0.74
N VAL A 377 -6.84 -10.22 -0.05
CA VAL A 377 -8.12 -10.81 0.36
C VAL A 377 -8.52 -11.86 -0.67
N ARG A 378 -8.90 -13.06 -0.23
CA ARG A 378 -9.24 -14.20 -1.10
C ARG A 378 -10.53 -14.87 -0.65
N VAL A 379 -11.38 -15.24 -1.60
CA VAL A 379 -12.63 -15.96 -1.35
C VAL A 379 -12.66 -17.25 -2.16
N PHE A 380 -12.86 -18.35 -1.46
CA PHE A 380 -12.96 -19.68 -2.06
C PHE A 380 -14.34 -20.28 -1.75
N GLN A 381 -14.95 -20.92 -2.75
CA GLN A 381 -16.20 -21.65 -2.57
C GLN A 381 -16.03 -23.10 -2.99
N LYS A 382 -16.86 -24.00 -2.46
CA LYS A 382 -16.86 -25.42 -2.86
C LYS A 382 -17.08 -25.57 -4.36
N LYS A 383 -16.41 -26.57 -4.93
CA LYS A 383 -16.56 -26.95 -6.36
C LYS A 383 -17.94 -27.50 -6.63
#